data_c5fa6eab44a73b486fb0611515c5d8db
#
_entry.id   c5fa6eab44a73b486fb0611515c5d8db
#
_cell.length_a   1.000
_cell.length_b   1.000
_cell.length_c   1.000
_cell.angle_alpha   90.00
_cell.angle_beta   90.00
_cell.angle_gamma   90.00
#
_symmetry.space_group_name_H-M   'P 1'
#
loop_
_entity.id
_entity.type
_entity.pdbx_description
1 polymer ?
#
loop_
_entity_poly.entity_id
_entity_poly.type
_entity_poly.pdbx_seq_one_letter_code
_entity_poly.pdbx_strand_id
1 'polypeptide(L)'
;TLLTSMGSDDIESIGLNNEPGNVVQNLANLAHSCGLDGVVCSALESGQLRKEMGDNFCLVTPGIRPIDAMTDDQSRITTPQMAIQNGADYLVIGRPISRAEDPLLMLQHLNKEIEGQLAAN
;
A
#
# COMPACT_ATOMS: atom_id res chain seq x y z
N THR A 1 -9.22 4.50 0.62
CA THR A 1 -9.76 3.93 -0.64
C THR A 1 -10.28 2.49 -0.40
N LEU A 2 -9.98 1.53 -1.29
CA LEU A 2 -10.38 0.13 -1.12
C LEU A 2 -9.40 -0.62 -0.21
N LEU A 3 -9.90 -1.64 0.50
CA LEU A 3 -9.07 -2.57 1.28
C LEU A 3 -8.21 -3.44 0.35
N THR A 4 -7.00 -3.79 0.77
CA THR A 4 -6.07 -4.65 0.01
C THR A 4 -6.58 -6.09 -0.16
N SER A 5 -7.56 -6.51 0.64
CA SER A 5 -8.23 -7.81 0.54
C SER A 5 -9.39 -7.83 -0.46
N MET A 6 -9.86 -6.68 -0.94
CA MET A 6 -10.98 -6.58 -1.89
C MET A 6 -10.49 -6.79 -3.32
N GLY A 7 -11.08 -7.74 -4.01
CA GLY A 7 -10.91 -7.99 -5.44
C GLY A 7 -12.08 -7.47 -6.29
N SER A 8 -12.07 -7.77 -7.58
CA SER A 8 -13.12 -7.34 -8.53
C SER A 8 -14.50 -7.84 -8.13
N ASP A 9 -14.61 -9.11 -7.68
CA ASP A 9 -15.87 -9.72 -7.28
C ASP A 9 -16.48 -9.03 -6.04
N ASP A 10 -15.64 -8.62 -5.07
CA ASP A 10 -16.09 -7.90 -3.89
C ASP A 10 -16.64 -6.53 -4.26
N ILE A 11 -15.99 -5.84 -5.20
CA ILE A 11 -16.39 -4.51 -5.68
C ILE A 11 -17.72 -4.60 -6.43
N GLU A 12 -17.89 -5.60 -7.29
CA GLU A 12 -19.15 -5.85 -7.99
C GLU A 12 -20.28 -6.16 -7.01
N SER A 13 -20.01 -6.96 -5.97
CA SER A 13 -21.02 -7.33 -4.96
C SER A 13 -21.59 -6.14 -4.19
N ILE A 14 -20.82 -5.04 -4.06
CA ILE A 14 -21.27 -3.78 -3.43
C ILE A 14 -21.82 -2.76 -4.45
N GLY A 15 -22.03 -3.19 -5.70
CA GLY A 15 -22.67 -2.38 -6.75
C GLY A 15 -21.74 -1.42 -7.49
N LEU A 16 -20.43 -1.60 -7.38
CA LEU A 16 -19.45 -0.82 -8.13
C LEU A 16 -18.97 -1.63 -9.35
N ASN A 17 -19.41 -1.24 -10.52
CA ASN A 17 -19.08 -1.92 -11.80
C ASN A 17 -17.80 -1.33 -12.42
N ASN A 18 -16.70 -1.32 -11.70
CA ASN A 18 -15.42 -0.81 -12.17
C ASN A 18 -14.26 -1.69 -11.67
N GLU A 19 -13.17 -1.67 -12.41
CA GLU A 19 -11.91 -2.27 -11.96
C GLU A 19 -11.42 -1.61 -10.65
N PRO A 20 -10.84 -2.37 -9.71
CA PRO A 20 -10.36 -1.85 -8.42
C PRO A 20 -9.52 -0.58 -8.52
N GLY A 21 -8.59 -0.54 -9.49
CA GLY A 21 -7.72 0.62 -9.71
C GLY A 21 -8.50 1.90 -10.06
N ASN A 22 -9.53 1.79 -10.90
CA ASN A 22 -10.38 2.94 -11.25
C ASN A 22 -11.19 3.46 -10.06
N VAL A 23 -11.69 2.55 -9.22
CA VAL A 23 -12.42 2.92 -8.00
C VAL A 23 -11.49 3.64 -7.03
N VAL A 24 -10.27 3.12 -6.81
CA VAL A 24 -9.25 3.74 -5.96
C VAL A 24 -8.89 5.14 -6.47
N GLN A 25 -8.69 5.29 -7.76
CA GLN A 25 -8.37 6.59 -8.39
C GLN A 25 -9.50 7.60 -8.19
N ASN A 26 -10.75 7.21 -8.43
CA ASN A 26 -11.90 8.08 -8.22
C ASN A 26 -12.04 8.52 -6.75
N LEU A 27 -11.83 7.60 -5.80
CA LEU A 27 -11.86 7.92 -4.38
C LEU A 27 -10.70 8.84 -3.96
N ALA A 28 -9.50 8.63 -4.51
CA ALA A 28 -8.35 9.49 -4.24
C ALA A 28 -8.54 10.91 -4.81
N ASN A 29 -9.08 11.02 -6.03
CA ASN A 29 -9.44 12.30 -6.64
C ASN A 29 -10.48 13.05 -5.81
N LEU A 30 -11.50 12.35 -5.30
CA LEU A 30 -12.51 12.94 -4.42
C LEU A 30 -11.87 13.42 -3.12
N ALA A 31 -11.04 12.60 -2.47
CA ALA A 31 -10.33 12.99 -1.25
C ALA A 31 -9.48 14.25 -1.46
N HIS A 32 -8.70 14.29 -2.54
CA HIS A 32 -7.88 15.45 -2.89
C HIS A 32 -8.73 16.71 -3.14
N SER A 33 -9.83 16.59 -3.89
CA SER A 33 -10.73 17.72 -4.17
C SER A 33 -11.46 18.25 -2.92
N CYS A 34 -11.62 17.40 -1.90
CA CYS A 34 -12.15 17.77 -0.60
C CYS A 34 -11.08 18.35 0.37
N GLY A 35 -9.83 18.49 -0.08
CA GLY A 35 -8.76 19.08 0.71
C GLY A 35 -8.13 18.13 1.73
N LEU A 36 -8.26 16.82 1.57
CA LEU A 36 -7.55 15.84 2.39
C LEU A 36 -6.07 15.74 1.98
N ASP A 37 -5.19 15.52 2.96
CA ASP A 37 -3.74 15.49 2.76
C ASP A 37 -3.25 14.22 2.08
N GLY A 38 -4.07 13.17 2.01
CA GLY A 38 -3.67 11.89 1.42
C GLY A 38 -4.73 10.80 1.56
N VAL A 39 -4.36 9.60 1.16
CA VAL A 39 -5.22 8.40 1.23
C VAL A 39 -4.48 7.16 1.68
N VAL A 40 -5.24 6.20 2.22
CA VAL A 40 -4.80 4.82 2.38
C VAL A 40 -5.17 4.06 1.10
N CYS A 41 -4.18 3.43 0.44
CA CYS A 41 -4.34 2.69 -0.81
C CYS A 41 -3.40 1.48 -0.85
N SER A 42 -3.59 0.55 -1.78
CA SER A 42 -2.61 -0.50 -2.02
C SER A 42 -1.34 0.08 -2.66
N ALA A 43 -0.17 -0.48 -2.31
CA ALA A 43 1.08 -0.12 -2.96
C ALA A 43 1.09 -0.40 -4.48
N LEU A 44 0.17 -1.24 -4.98
CA LEU A 44 -0.02 -1.49 -6.42
C LEU A 44 -0.57 -0.27 -7.17
N GLU A 45 -1.39 0.57 -6.50
CA GLU A 45 -1.95 1.80 -7.08
C GLU A 45 -1.08 3.03 -6.80
N SER A 46 -0.14 2.96 -5.86
CA SER A 46 0.65 4.12 -5.41
C SER A 46 1.37 4.82 -6.56
N GLY A 47 1.95 4.07 -7.50
CA GLY A 47 2.69 4.65 -8.61
C GLY A 47 1.83 5.48 -9.56
N GLN A 48 0.58 5.08 -9.79
CA GLN A 48 -0.36 5.85 -10.58
C GLN A 48 -0.88 7.06 -9.81
N LEU A 49 -1.27 6.88 -8.55
CA LEU A 49 -1.72 7.97 -7.69
C LEU A 49 -0.63 9.04 -7.52
N ARG A 50 0.64 8.64 -7.32
CA ARG A 50 1.76 9.57 -7.21
C ARG A 50 1.93 10.42 -8.47
N LYS A 51 1.81 9.83 -9.66
CA LYS A 51 1.89 10.58 -10.93
C LYS A 51 0.76 11.59 -11.10
N GLU A 52 -0.43 11.30 -10.60
CA GLU A 52 -1.60 12.14 -10.78
C GLU A 52 -1.73 13.22 -9.69
N MET A 53 -1.45 12.85 -8.43
CA MET A 53 -1.64 13.74 -7.28
C MET A 53 -0.39 14.57 -6.93
N GLY A 54 0.78 14.18 -7.47
CA GLY A 54 2.05 14.82 -7.13
C GLY A 54 2.63 14.41 -5.77
N ASP A 55 3.77 14.98 -5.41
CA ASP A 55 4.58 14.56 -4.27
C ASP A 55 4.02 15.01 -2.91
N ASN A 56 3.13 16.00 -2.90
CA ASN A 56 2.55 16.53 -1.67
C ASN A 56 1.34 15.73 -1.15
N PHE A 57 0.83 14.77 -1.92
CA PHE A 57 -0.31 13.95 -1.51
C PHE A 57 0.17 12.67 -0.84
N CYS A 58 -0.15 12.51 0.44
CA CYS A 58 0.35 11.42 1.27
C CYS A 58 -0.28 10.07 0.88
N LEU A 59 0.56 9.04 0.64
CA LEU A 59 0.14 7.67 0.33
C LEU A 59 0.55 6.72 1.45
N VAL A 60 -0.44 6.19 2.16
CA VAL A 60 -0.26 5.21 3.25
C VAL A 60 -0.67 3.83 2.75
N THR A 61 0.26 2.88 2.76
CA THR A 61 0.06 1.58 2.11
C THR A 61 0.12 0.40 3.09
N PRO A 62 -1.02 -0.24 3.36
CA PRO A 62 -1.08 -1.55 4.01
C PRO A 62 -0.83 -2.69 3.01
N GLY A 63 -0.86 -3.93 3.51
CA GLY A 63 -0.66 -5.11 2.67
C GLY A 63 0.81 -5.37 2.32
N ILE A 64 1.72 -4.85 3.14
CA ILE A 64 3.15 -5.00 2.95
C ILE A 64 3.63 -6.29 3.61
N ARG A 65 4.43 -7.08 2.86
CA ARG A 65 5.01 -8.34 3.29
C ARG A 65 6.49 -8.42 2.88
N PRO A 66 7.39 -8.87 3.76
CA PRO A 66 8.72 -9.30 3.35
C PRO A 66 8.63 -10.41 2.31
N ILE A 67 9.66 -10.54 1.48
CA ILE A 67 9.68 -11.51 0.38
C ILE A 67 9.46 -12.96 0.88
N ASP A 68 9.98 -13.27 2.06
CA ASP A 68 9.92 -14.60 2.69
C ASP A 68 8.55 -14.92 3.32
N ALA A 69 7.64 -13.95 3.41
CA ALA A 69 6.33 -14.07 4.06
C ALA A 69 5.13 -13.96 3.09
N MET A 70 5.34 -14.28 1.81
CA MET A 70 4.35 -14.07 0.73
C MET A 70 3.23 -15.14 0.64
N THR A 71 2.96 -15.94 1.68
CA THR A 71 2.04 -17.10 1.61
C THR A 71 0.67 -16.89 2.25
N ASP A 72 0.25 -15.66 2.54
CA ASP A 72 -0.98 -15.39 3.30
C ASP A 72 -2.17 -14.92 2.42
N ASP A 73 -3.35 -14.82 2.99
CA ASP A 73 -4.71 -14.57 2.48
C ASP A 73 -4.95 -13.25 1.69
N GLN A 74 -3.93 -12.44 1.45
CA GLN A 74 -4.07 -11.18 0.72
C GLN A 74 -3.67 -11.33 -0.75
N SER A 75 -4.60 -11.02 -1.65
CA SER A 75 -4.40 -11.08 -3.10
C SER A 75 -3.56 -9.93 -3.68
N ARG A 76 -3.34 -8.85 -2.92
CA ARG A 76 -2.70 -7.60 -3.37
C ARG A 76 -1.56 -7.22 -2.43
N ILE A 77 -0.56 -8.09 -2.34
CA ILE A 77 0.63 -7.91 -1.48
C ILE A 77 1.80 -7.33 -2.26
N THR A 78 2.63 -6.56 -1.55
CA THR A 78 3.81 -5.88 -2.08
C THR A 78 4.92 -5.91 -1.05
N THR A 79 6.17 -5.99 -1.48
CA THR A 79 7.32 -5.87 -0.57
C THR A 79 7.52 -4.43 -0.12
N PRO A 80 8.18 -4.18 1.04
CA PRO A 80 8.53 -2.83 1.47
C PRO A 80 9.25 -2.04 0.38
N GLN A 81 10.24 -2.67 -0.25
CA GLN A 81 11.03 -2.08 -1.32
C GLN A 81 10.17 -1.63 -2.51
N MET A 82 9.30 -2.51 -3.00
CA MET A 82 8.40 -2.17 -4.13
C MET A 82 7.42 -1.06 -3.76
N ALA A 83 6.92 -1.04 -2.52
CA ALA A 83 6.00 0.00 -2.08
C ALA A 83 6.67 1.38 -2.08
N ILE A 84 7.90 1.49 -1.58
CA ILE A 84 8.68 2.74 -1.63
C ILE A 84 8.98 3.14 -3.08
N GLN A 85 9.40 2.20 -3.93
CA GLN A 85 9.65 2.47 -5.35
C GLN A 85 8.40 2.97 -6.08
N ASN A 86 7.22 2.48 -5.67
CA ASN A 86 5.93 2.93 -6.19
C ASN A 86 5.46 4.27 -5.58
N GLY A 87 6.26 4.91 -4.73
CA GLY A 87 5.96 6.23 -4.19
C GLY A 87 5.08 6.24 -2.94
N ALA A 88 5.02 5.13 -2.18
CA ALA A 88 4.40 5.14 -0.85
C ALA A 88 5.23 5.97 0.13
N ASP A 89 4.57 6.81 0.94
CA ASP A 89 5.21 7.61 1.99
C ASP A 89 5.29 6.84 3.31
N TYR A 90 4.25 6.06 3.62
CA TYR A 90 4.17 5.27 4.86
C TYR A 90 3.72 3.85 4.57
N LEU A 91 4.39 2.89 5.22
CA LEU A 91 4.07 1.47 5.13
C LEU A 91 3.38 1.00 6.41
N VAL A 92 2.26 0.31 6.27
CA VAL A 92 1.57 -0.34 7.40
C VAL A 92 1.88 -1.83 7.37
N ILE A 93 2.70 -2.28 8.32
CA ILE A 93 3.15 -3.67 8.41
C ILE A 93 2.69 -4.24 9.76
N GLY A 94 1.76 -5.18 9.74
CA GLY A 94 1.16 -5.79 10.94
C GLY A 94 1.66 -7.20 11.19
N ARG A 95 0.94 -8.20 10.68
CA ARG A 95 1.18 -9.64 10.92
C ARG A 95 2.62 -10.12 10.71
N PRO A 96 3.38 -9.65 9.70
CA PRO A 96 4.78 -10.04 9.55
C PRO A 96 5.65 -9.71 10.76
N ILE A 97 5.34 -8.63 11.46
CA ILE A 97 6.05 -8.24 12.69
C ILE A 97 5.44 -8.96 13.88
N SER A 98 4.12 -8.87 14.08
CA SER A 98 3.46 -9.36 15.30
C SER A 98 3.46 -10.89 15.45
N ARG A 99 3.64 -11.63 14.36
CA ARG A 99 3.71 -13.10 14.33
C ARG A 99 5.13 -13.63 14.14
N ALA A 100 6.14 -12.77 14.04
CA ALA A 100 7.52 -13.19 13.96
C ALA A 100 7.96 -13.83 15.28
N GLU A 101 8.89 -14.77 15.23
CA GLU A 101 9.50 -15.39 16.39
C GLU A 101 10.17 -14.34 17.30
N ASP A 102 10.82 -13.34 16.68
CA ASP A 102 11.34 -12.13 17.34
C ASP A 102 10.78 -10.88 16.61
N PRO A 103 9.69 -10.26 17.12
CA PRO A 103 9.09 -9.09 16.51
C PRO A 103 10.01 -7.87 16.44
N LEU A 104 10.89 -7.69 17.42
CA LEU A 104 11.82 -6.57 17.44
C LEU A 104 12.90 -6.72 16.36
N LEU A 105 13.45 -7.91 16.22
CA LEU A 105 14.43 -8.21 15.18
C LEU A 105 13.82 -8.06 13.78
N MET A 106 12.59 -8.53 13.59
CA MET A 106 11.86 -8.37 12.34
C MET A 106 11.63 -6.89 11.99
N LEU A 107 11.22 -6.08 12.98
CA LEU A 107 11.05 -4.63 12.78
C LEU A 107 12.36 -3.95 12.38
N GLN A 108 13.46 -4.29 13.04
CA GLN A 108 14.79 -3.77 12.72
C GLN A 108 15.25 -4.18 11.31
N HIS A 109 14.94 -5.42 10.90
CA HIS A 109 15.25 -5.92 9.56
C HIS A 109 14.49 -5.11 8.48
N LEU A 110 13.18 -4.93 8.67
CA LEU A 110 12.33 -4.15 7.75
C LEU A 110 12.78 -2.69 7.65
N ASN A 111 13.14 -2.05 8.77
CA ASN A 111 13.64 -0.68 8.75
C ASN A 111 14.95 -0.56 7.95
N LYS A 112 15.87 -1.51 8.08
CA LYS A 112 17.12 -1.52 7.29
C LYS A 112 16.85 -1.72 5.79
N GLU A 113 15.88 -2.56 5.43
CA GLU A 113 15.48 -2.78 4.04
C GLU A 113 14.93 -1.47 3.43
N ILE A 114 14.09 -0.74 4.17
CA ILE A 114 13.51 0.54 3.76
C ILE A 114 14.60 1.62 3.64
N GLU A 115 15.47 1.75 4.64
CA GLU A 115 16.58 2.72 4.65
C GLU A 115 17.53 2.49 3.46
N GLY A 116 17.87 1.24 3.16
CA GLY A 116 18.69 0.89 2.02
C GLY A 116 18.06 1.32 0.69
N GLN A 117 16.75 1.25 0.57
CA GLN A 117 16.03 1.68 -0.62
C GLN A 117 15.97 3.21 -0.76
N LEU A 118 15.75 3.94 0.34
CA LEU A 118 15.72 5.40 0.36
C LEU A 118 17.09 6.01 0.03
N ALA A 119 18.18 5.35 0.42
CA ALA A 119 19.53 5.79 0.12
C ALA A 119 19.95 5.52 -1.34
N ALA A 120 19.24 4.64 -2.06
CA ALA A 120 19.52 4.27 -3.47
C ALA A 120 18.78 5.16 -4.50
N ASN A 121 17.83 5.98 -4.05
CA ASN A 121 17.04 6.93 -4.84
C ASN A 121 17.57 8.36 -4.65
#